data_5fcc3d869ff43e488bacc54c29b75216
#
_entry.id   5fcc3d869ff43e488bacc54c29b75216
#
_cell.length_a   1.000
_cell.length_b   1.000
_cell.length_c   1.000
_cell.angle_alpha   90.00
_cell.angle_beta   90.00
_cell.angle_gamma   90.00
#
_symmetry.space_group_name_H-M   'P 1'
#
loop_
_entity.id
_entity.type
_entity.pdbx_description
1 polymer ?
#
loop_
_entity_poly.entity_id
_entity_poly.type
_entity_poly.pdbx_seq_one_letter_code
_entity_poly.pdbx_strand_id
1 'polypeptide(L)'
;EFVWQHIVSKSWQLLTAPKESDAHAGLQLLKLYHKACVPDMHEFLLIRMGGKACGDWTCSLMDVHAGRLEAQLDEAKESFAHASHKGIHGTVAALAYLAEAADTVPLQRMHDLIQRVWTLVSPYLCAAAPENAEAEEEDQVHESPVSQRILSFSWRAMKEVAALHEVCALSHMTEDTVQEASDLFLTWLLSIRHRGAFSMVYPR
;
A
#
# COMPACT_ATOMS: atom_id res chain seq x y z
N GLU A 1 26.86 6.15 -10.27
CA GLU A 1 26.35 4.76 -10.26
C GLU A 1 26.18 4.27 -8.82
N PHE A 2 27.24 4.17 -8.02
CA PHE A 2 27.21 3.66 -6.64
C PHE A 2 26.21 4.39 -5.73
N VAL A 3 26.11 5.72 -5.83
CA VAL A 3 25.18 6.53 -5.02
C VAL A 3 23.73 6.16 -5.31
N TRP A 4 23.36 6.02 -6.58
CA TRP A 4 21.97 5.66 -6.95
C TRP A 4 21.60 4.26 -6.51
N GLN A 5 22.50 3.30 -6.62
CA GLN A 5 22.28 1.94 -6.09
C GLN A 5 22.01 1.96 -4.59
N HIS A 6 22.76 2.76 -3.84
CA HIS A 6 22.58 2.87 -2.40
C HIS A 6 21.23 3.51 -2.06
N ILE A 7 20.84 4.59 -2.77
CA ILE A 7 19.55 5.28 -2.57
C ILE A 7 18.39 4.32 -2.85
N VAL A 8 18.42 3.61 -3.98
CA VAL A 8 17.38 2.64 -4.35
C VAL A 8 17.28 1.51 -3.33
N SER A 9 18.41 0.90 -2.96
CA SER A 9 18.44 -0.17 -1.97
C SER A 9 17.89 0.30 -0.61
N LYS A 10 18.26 1.50 -0.17
CA LYS A 10 17.78 2.08 1.07
C LYS A 10 16.28 2.42 1.01
N SER A 11 15.82 2.98 -0.10
CA SER A 11 14.39 3.22 -0.34
C SER A 11 13.59 1.92 -0.17
N TRP A 12 14.04 0.85 -0.79
CA TRP A 12 13.38 -0.46 -0.74
C TRP A 12 13.30 -1.03 0.67
N GLN A 13 14.41 -0.98 1.41
CA GLN A 13 14.45 -1.42 2.79
C GLN A 13 13.43 -0.65 3.65
N LEU A 14 13.35 0.67 3.45
CA LEU A 14 12.48 1.54 4.23
C LEU A 14 11.01 1.42 3.83
N LEU A 15 10.68 1.26 2.54
CA LEU A 15 9.30 1.04 2.08
C LEU A 15 8.65 -0.22 2.68
N THR A 16 9.45 -1.22 3.04
CA THR A 16 8.96 -2.44 3.68
C THR A 16 9.05 -2.42 5.22
N ALA A 17 9.44 -1.29 5.80
CA ALA A 17 9.51 -1.16 7.24
C ALA A 17 8.11 -1.13 7.87
N PRO A 18 7.93 -1.70 9.07
CA PRO A 18 6.64 -1.68 9.75
C PRO A 18 6.27 -0.30 10.32
N LYS A 19 7.25 0.59 10.53
CA LYS A 19 7.01 1.95 11.02
C LYS A 19 6.63 2.87 9.85
N GLU A 20 5.58 3.65 10.05
CA GLU A 20 5.11 4.62 9.06
C GLU A 20 6.16 5.70 8.73
N SER A 21 6.90 6.19 9.72
CA SER A 21 7.99 7.17 9.52
C SER A 21 9.09 6.64 8.59
N ASP A 22 9.44 5.37 8.74
CA ASP A 22 10.49 4.74 7.93
C ASP A 22 9.98 4.52 6.50
N ALA A 23 8.73 4.03 6.35
CA ALA A 23 8.09 3.88 5.05
C ALA A 23 7.97 5.24 4.33
N HIS A 24 7.63 6.30 5.05
CA HIS A 24 7.61 7.66 4.51
C HIS A 24 9.00 8.11 4.05
N ALA A 25 10.06 7.86 4.83
CA ALA A 25 11.44 8.15 4.41
C ALA A 25 11.83 7.36 3.15
N GLY A 26 11.41 6.09 3.06
CA GLY A 26 11.57 5.26 1.85
C GLY A 26 10.89 5.87 0.62
N LEU A 27 9.67 6.40 0.79
CA LEU A 27 8.93 7.10 -0.27
C LEU A 27 9.64 8.39 -0.71
N GLN A 28 10.24 9.16 0.21
CA GLN A 28 11.02 10.35 -0.15
C GLN A 28 12.26 9.98 -0.98
N LEU A 29 12.94 8.87 -0.65
CA LEU A 29 14.04 8.39 -1.47
C LEU A 29 13.57 7.91 -2.85
N LEU A 30 12.41 7.26 -2.96
CA LEU A 30 11.80 6.93 -4.24
C LEU A 30 11.55 8.20 -5.07
N LYS A 31 10.91 9.20 -4.48
CA LYS A 31 10.67 10.50 -5.14
C LYS A 31 11.96 11.15 -5.62
N LEU A 32 13.02 11.05 -4.84
CA LEU A 32 14.32 11.58 -5.20
C LEU A 32 14.88 10.88 -6.45
N TYR A 33 14.99 9.54 -6.43
CA TYR A 33 15.58 8.86 -7.60
C TYR A 33 14.65 8.82 -8.82
N HIS A 34 13.33 8.84 -8.62
CA HIS A 34 12.39 8.98 -9.72
C HIS A 34 12.58 10.29 -10.50
N LYS A 35 12.76 11.41 -9.78
CA LYS A 35 12.86 12.75 -10.39
C LYS A 35 14.26 13.16 -10.81
N ALA A 36 15.28 12.72 -10.08
CA ALA A 36 16.64 13.21 -10.25
C ALA A 36 17.60 12.22 -10.93
N CYS A 37 17.19 10.95 -11.11
CA CYS A 37 18.02 9.98 -11.81
C CYS A 37 18.06 10.30 -13.30
N VAL A 38 19.27 10.30 -13.84
CA VAL A 38 19.49 10.56 -15.28
C VAL A 38 19.04 9.38 -16.13
N PRO A 39 18.52 9.59 -17.37
CA PRO A 39 17.98 8.52 -18.21
C PRO A 39 18.95 7.36 -18.46
N ASP A 40 20.23 7.64 -18.61
CA ASP A 40 21.28 6.62 -18.85
C ASP A 40 21.41 5.60 -17.70
N MET A 41 20.90 5.92 -16.52
CA MET A 41 20.90 5.04 -15.36
C MET A 41 19.62 4.23 -15.18
N HIS A 42 18.53 4.55 -15.91
CA HIS A 42 17.22 3.95 -15.70
C HIS A 42 17.26 2.43 -15.93
N GLU A 43 17.77 1.99 -17.07
CA GLU A 43 17.88 0.56 -17.40
C GLU A 43 18.74 -0.20 -16.39
N PHE A 44 19.88 0.38 -16.03
CA PHE A 44 20.78 -0.21 -15.04
C PHE A 44 20.08 -0.41 -13.68
N LEU A 45 19.34 0.62 -13.20
CA LEU A 45 18.61 0.53 -11.93
C LEU A 45 17.46 -0.47 -12.01
N LEU A 46 16.72 -0.52 -13.14
CA LEU A 46 15.64 -1.49 -13.34
C LEU A 46 16.17 -2.94 -13.26
N ILE A 47 17.26 -3.25 -13.92
CA ILE A 47 17.88 -4.57 -13.85
C ILE A 47 18.22 -4.93 -12.40
N ARG A 48 18.78 -3.99 -11.63
CA ARG A 48 19.11 -4.18 -10.21
C ARG A 48 17.89 -4.37 -9.32
N MET A 49 16.76 -3.78 -9.69
CA MET A 49 15.49 -3.96 -9.02
C MET A 49 14.75 -5.25 -9.46
N GLY A 50 15.31 -6.03 -10.36
CA GLY A 50 14.66 -7.22 -10.93
C GLY A 50 13.56 -6.89 -11.94
N GLY A 51 13.50 -5.64 -12.41
CA GLY A 51 12.52 -5.15 -13.37
C GLY A 51 13.02 -5.21 -14.81
N LYS A 52 12.11 -4.93 -15.72
CA LYS A 52 12.39 -4.73 -17.14
C LYS A 52 11.79 -3.39 -17.56
N ALA A 53 12.38 -2.76 -18.58
CA ALA A 53 11.79 -1.57 -19.16
C ALA A 53 10.44 -1.91 -19.82
N CYS A 54 9.38 -1.21 -19.40
CA CYS A 54 8.05 -1.30 -19.98
C CYS A 54 7.49 0.12 -20.15
N GLY A 55 7.64 0.69 -21.31
CA GLY A 55 7.29 2.08 -21.54
C GLY A 55 8.30 3.08 -20.97
N ASP A 56 7.82 4.13 -20.32
CA ASP A 56 8.67 5.13 -19.70
C ASP A 56 9.24 4.68 -18.32
N TRP A 57 10.05 5.55 -17.72
CA TRP A 57 10.66 5.31 -16.42
C TRP A 57 9.64 5.12 -15.29
N THR A 58 8.57 5.90 -15.27
CA THR A 58 7.50 5.85 -14.27
C THR A 58 6.73 4.54 -14.36
N CYS A 59 6.33 4.14 -15.58
CA CYS A 59 5.66 2.86 -15.83
C CYS A 59 6.53 1.67 -15.42
N SER A 60 7.82 1.73 -15.74
CA SER A 60 8.78 0.67 -15.37
C SER A 60 8.96 0.54 -13.86
N LEU A 61 9.04 1.66 -13.14
CA LEU A 61 9.06 1.65 -11.67
C LEU A 61 7.75 1.13 -11.08
N MET A 62 6.62 1.53 -11.66
CA MET A 62 5.29 1.06 -11.22
C MET A 62 5.17 -0.46 -11.37
N ASP A 63 5.64 -1.02 -12.49
CA ASP A 63 5.66 -2.47 -12.71
C ASP A 63 6.50 -3.21 -11.65
N VAL A 64 7.69 -2.70 -11.34
CA VAL A 64 8.57 -3.25 -10.29
C VAL A 64 7.91 -3.23 -8.92
N HIS A 65 7.30 -2.11 -8.54
CA HIS A 65 6.63 -1.99 -7.24
C HIS A 65 5.34 -2.80 -7.16
N ALA A 66 4.60 -2.95 -8.27
CA ALA A 66 3.43 -3.82 -8.34
C ALA A 66 3.82 -5.29 -8.14
N GLY A 67 4.82 -5.79 -8.86
CA GLY A 67 5.34 -7.14 -8.68
C GLY A 67 5.85 -7.40 -7.27
N ARG A 68 6.43 -6.39 -6.63
CA ARG A 68 6.85 -6.48 -5.23
C ARG A 68 5.66 -6.59 -4.27
N LEU A 69 4.62 -5.78 -4.48
CA LEU A 69 3.40 -5.88 -3.67
C LEU A 69 2.73 -7.25 -3.85
N GLU A 70 2.70 -7.78 -5.07
CA GLU A 70 2.21 -9.14 -5.35
C GLU A 70 2.92 -10.18 -4.50
N ALA A 71 4.26 -10.16 -4.49
CA ALA A 71 5.07 -11.07 -3.68
C ALA A 71 4.83 -10.91 -2.17
N GLN A 72 4.70 -9.67 -1.68
CA GLN A 72 4.38 -9.39 -0.27
C GLN A 72 2.99 -9.92 0.11
N LEU A 73 2.00 -9.82 -0.79
CA LEU A 73 0.65 -10.32 -0.57
C LEU A 73 0.61 -11.86 -0.57
N ASP A 74 1.42 -12.51 -1.40
CA ASP A 74 1.53 -13.97 -1.40
C ASP A 74 2.22 -14.48 -0.12
N GLU A 75 3.29 -13.83 0.34
CA GLU A 75 3.91 -14.10 1.66
C GLU A 75 2.89 -13.94 2.81
N ALA A 76 2.05 -12.89 2.74
CA ALA A 76 1.04 -12.62 3.75
C ALA A 76 -0.11 -13.66 3.77
N LYS A 77 -0.46 -14.24 2.64
CA LYS A 77 -1.43 -15.35 2.59
C LYS A 77 -0.92 -16.61 3.28
N GLU A 78 0.38 -16.90 3.16
CA GLU A 78 1.00 -18.04 3.81
C GLU A 78 1.09 -17.86 5.33
N SER A 79 1.46 -16.67 5.79
CA SER A 79 1.57 -16.34 7.21
C SER A 79 1.40 -14.85 7.48
N PHE A 80 0.16 -14.44 7.75
CA PHE A 80 -0.13 -13.03 8.04
C PHE A 80 0.59 -12.51 9.29
N ALA A 81 0.70 -13.34 10.33
CA ALA A 81 1.43 -12.98 11.54
C ALA A 81 2.91 -12.69 11.26
N HIS A 82 3.54 -13.47 10.37
CA HIS A 82 4.92 -13.22 9.95
C HIS A 82 5.03 -11.98 9.06
N ALA A 83 4.17 -11.86 8.05
CA ALA A 83 4.17 -10.72 7.15
C ALA A 83 3.91 -9.38 7.85
N SER A 84 3.18 -9.39 8.98
CA SER A 84 2.92 -8.18 9.78
C SER A 84 4.16 -7.58 10.45
N HIS A 85 5.30 -8.28 10.48
CA HIS A 85 6.60 -7.72 10.87
C HIS A 85 7.22 -6.83 9.79
N LYS A 86 6.74 -6.93 8.56
CA LYS A 86 7.10 -6.05 7.45
C LYS A 86 5.88 -5.20 7.11
N GLY A 87 6.09 -4.00 6.57
CA GLY A 87 4.97 -3.17 6.10
C GLY A 87 4.70 -3.39 4.60
N ILE A 88 3.45 -3.40 4.19
CA ILE A 88 3.08 -3.28 2.76
C ILE A 88 2.67 -1.84 2.42
N HIS A 89 2.29 -1.06 3.42
CA HIS A 89 1.78 0.30 3.26
C HIS A 89 2.75 1.21 2.50
N GLY A 90 4.06 1.11 2.72
CA GLY A 90 5.04 1.91 1.99
C GLY A 90 5.12 1.51 0.50
N THR A 91 4.96 0.22 0.16
CA THR A 91 4.92 -0.23 -1.24
C THR A 91 3.64 0.27 -1.93
N VAL A 92 2.50 0.26 -1.23
CA VAL A 92 1.23 0.82 -1.74
C VAL A 92 1.34 2.33 -1.93
N ALA A 93 1.93 3.06 -0.97
CA ALA A 93 2.19 4.50 -1.10
C ALA A 93 3.13 4.83 -2.27
N ALA A 94 4.12 3.98 -2.53
CA ALA A 94 4.98 4.11 -3.71
C ALA A 94 4.18 3.97 -5.02
N LEU A 95 3.27 3.00 -5.09
CA LEU A 95 2.38 2.82 -6.24
C LEU A 95 1.43 4.00 -6.42
N ALA A 96 0.83 4.53 -5.35
CA ALA A 96 -0.03 5.71 -5.42
C ALA A 96 0.73 6.92 -5.98
N TYR A 97 1.94 7.18 -5.48
CA TYR A 97 2.78 8.25 -6.01
C TYR A 97 3.16 8.07 -7.49
N LEU A 98 3.52 6.85 -7.89
CA LEU A 98 3.91 6.58 -9.28
C LEU A 98 2.69 6.64 -10.21
N ALA A 99 1.53 6.17 -9.77
CA ALA A 99 0.28 6.28 -10.52
C ALA A 99 -0.15 7.74 -10.73
N GLU A 100 0.02 8.61 -9.71
CA GLU A 100 -0.23 10.05 -9.84
C GLU A 100 0.75 10.72 -10.83
N ALA A 101 1.98 10.22 -10.93
CA ALA A 101 3.02 10.77 -11.79
C ALA A 101 3.02 10.19 -13.22
N ALA A 102 2.26 9.12 -13.49
CA ALA A 102 2.25 8.42 -14.75
C ALA A 102 1.27 9.03 -15.75
N ASP A 103 1.64 9.07 -17.03
CA ASP A 103 0.71 9.44 -18.11
C ASP A 103 -0.37 8.37 -18.34
N THR A 104 -0.04 7.11 -18.06
CA THR A 104 -0.96 5.98 -18.17
C THR A 104 -0.80 5.04 -16.98
N VAL A 105 -1.92 4.64 -16.37
CA VAL A 105 -1.96 3.70 -15.24
C VAL A 105 -2.51 2.35 -15.69
N PRO A 106 -1.89 1.21 -15.36
CA PRO A 106 -2.43 -0.11 -15.64
C PRO A 106 -3.58 -0.43 -14.66
N LEU A 107 -4.75 0.19 -14.87
CA LEU A 107 -5.88 0.22 -13.95
C LEU A 107 -6.31 -1.17 -13.48
N GLN A 108 -6.44 -2.14 -14.39
CA GLN A 108 -6.86 -3.50 -14.02
C GLN A 108 -5.91 -4.11 -12.98
N ARG A 109 -4.60 -3.98 -13.19
CA ARG A 109 -3.60 -4.51 -12.24
C ARG A 109 -3.66 -3.79 -10.89
N MET A 110 -3.85 -2.46 -10.90
CA MET A 110 -4.01 -1.69 -9.67
C MET A 110 -5.27 -2.09 -8.92
N HIS A 111 -6.40 -2.25 -9.58
CA HIS A 111 -7.64 -2.74 -8.99
C HIS A 111 -7.47 -4.15 -8.38
N ASP A 112 -6.83 -5.07 -9.09
CA ASP A 112 -6.56 -6.42 -8.57
C ASP A 112 -5.71 -6.37 -7.30
N LEU A 113 -4.69 -5.51 -7.24
CA LEU A 113 -3.86 -5.30 -6.06
C LEU A 113 -4.66 -4.70 -4.90
N ILE A 114 -5.48 -3.69 -5.15
CA ILE A 114 -6.38 -3.06 -4.17
C ILE A 114 -7.32 -4.11 -3.57
N GLN A 115 -7.96 -4.93 -4.39
CA GLN A 115 -8.85 -6.00 -3.94
C GLN A 115 -8.12 -7.08 -3.12
N ARG A 116 -6.91 -7.44 -3.52
CA ARG A 116 -6.10 -8.41 -2.77
C ARG A 116 -5.70 -7.88 -1.39
N VAL A 117 -5.31 -6.60 -1.30
CA VAL A 117 -5.03 -5.97 0.01
C VAL A 117 -6.29 -5.92 0.86
N TRP A 118 -7.42 -5.49 0.30
CA TRP A 118 -8.71 -5.47 1.01
C TRP A 118 -9.08 -6.85 1.56
N THR A 119 -9.00 -7.89 0.73
CA THR A 119 -9.30 -9.27 1.14
C THR A 119 -8.40 -9.72 2.29
N LEU A 120 -7.13 -9.29 2.30
CA LEU A 120 -6.18 -9.62 3.35
C LEU A 120 -6.50 -8.93 4.69
N VAL A 121 -6.90 -7.66 4.66
CA VAL A 121 -7.03 -6.82 5.88
C VAL A 121 -8.45 -6.73 6.41
N SER A 122 -9.47 -6.92 5.58
CA SER A 122 -10.89 -6.77 5.96
C SER A 122 -11.30 -7.64 7.15
N PRO A 123 -10.84 -8.90 7.33
CA PRO A 123 -11.21 -9.70 8.49
C PRO A 123 -10.84 -9.03 9.83
N TYR A 124 -9.79 -8.22 9.84
CA TYR A 124 -9.29 -7.54 11.04
C TYR A 124 -9.91 -6.15 11.23
N LEU A 125 -10.25 -5.46 10.13
CA LEU A 125 -10.83 -4.12 10.16
C LEU A 125 -12.36 -4.13 10.32
N CYS A 126 -13.01 -5.23 9.91
CA CYS A 126 -14.46 -5.38 9.97
C CYS A 126 -14.92 -6.18 11.20
N ALA A 127 -14.00 -6.81 11.94
CA ALA A 127 -14.34 -7.44 13.21
C ALA A 127 -14.89 -6.38 14.19
N ALA A 128 -15.88 -6.78 15.02
CA ALA A 128 -16.40 -5.91 16.06
C ALA A 128 -15.26 -5.48 16.98
N ALA A 129 -15.09 -4.17 17.14
CA ALA A 129 -14.12 -3.66 18.10
C ALA A 129 -14.55 -4.08 19.51
N PRO A 130 -13.63 -4.52 20.38
CA PRO A 130 -13.97 -4.85 21.77
C PRO A 130 -14.54 -3.67 22.54
N GLU A 131 -14.43 -2.44 22.04
CA GLU A 131 -14.99 -1.20 22.61
C GLU A 131 -16.52 -1.19 22.69
N ASN A 132 -17.24 -2.11 22.02
CA ASN A 132 -18.69 -2.26 22.08
C ASN A 132 -19.16 -3.45 22.95
N ALA A 133 -18.27 -4.19 23.56
CA ALA A 133 -18.63 -5.06 24.65
C ALA A 133 -18.98 -4.14 25.82
N GLU A 134 -20.29 -3.96 26.08
CA GLU A 134 -20.79 -3.29 27.27
C GLU A 134 -20.02 -3.81 28.47
N ALA A 135 -19.62 -2.89 29.33
CA ALA A 135 -18.77 -3.11 30.49
C ALA A 135 -19.32 -4.24 31.40
N GLU A 136 -19.06 -5.48 31.01
CA GLU A 136 -19.13 -6.62 31.91
C GLU A 136 -17.70 -6.93 32.36
N GLU A 137 -17.41 -6.40 33.56
CA GLU A 137 -16.39 -6.82 34.51
C GLU A 137 -14.97 -7.15 34.04
N GLU A 138 -14.06 -6.18 34.30
CA GLU A 138 -12.69 -6.33 34.86
C GLU A 138 -11.87 -7.61 34.58
N ASP A 139 -11.91 -8.16 33.37
CA ASP A 139 -10.74 -8.85 32.86
C ASP A 139 -10.26 -8.08 31.64
N GLN A 140 -9.24 -7.23 31.88
CA GLN A 140 -8.47 -6.55 30.81
C GLN A 140 -7.93 -7.66 29.90
N VAL A 141 -8.66 -7.96 28.84
CA VAL A 141 -8.12 -8.73 27.73
C VAL A 141 -7.04 -7.84 27.11
N HIS A 142 -5.83 -7.96 27.67
CA HIS A 142 -4.65 -7.39 27.06
C HIS A 142 -4.55 -8.00 25.66
N GLU A 143 -4.98 -7.22 24.64
CA GLU A 143 -4.75 -7.60 23.25
C GLU A 143 -3.28 -8.01 23.11
N SER A 144 -3.06 -9.21 22.59
CA SER A 144 -1.69 -9.70 22.48
C SER A 144 -0.89 -8.73 21.61
N PRO A 145 0.43 -8.56 21.85
CA PRO A 145 1.28 -7.72 20.99
C PRO A 145 1.20 -8.08 19.51
N VAL A 146 0.83 -9.32 19.21
CA VAL A 146 0.58 -9.82 17.85
C VAL A 146 -0.69 -9.22 17.26
N SER A 147 -1.80 -9.22 18.03
CA SER A 147 -3.08 -8.64 17.58
C SER A 147 -2.96 -7.15 17.28
N GLN A 148 -2.31 -6.39 18.18
CA GLN A 148 -2.07 -4.96 17.97
C GLN A 148 -1.20 -4.69 16.73
N ARG A 149 -0.20 -5.53 16.46
CA ARG A 149 0.64 -5.41 15.27
C ARG A 149 -0.14 -5.71 13.99
N ILE A 150 -0.94 -6.78 13.98
CA ILE A 150 -1.81 -7.14 12.87
C ILE A 150 -2.79 -6.00 12.56
N LEU A 151 -3.42 -5.45 13.59
CA LEU A 151 -4.34 -4.35 13.45
C LEU A 151 -3.64 -3.09 12.91
N SER A 152 -2.47 -2.77 13.45
CA SER A 152 -1.63 -1.65 12.99
C SER A 152 -1.18 -1.80 11.54
N PHE A 153 -0.80 -3.01 11.12
CA PHE A 153 -0.50 -3.34 9.74
C PHE A 153 -1.73 -3.11 8.84
N SER A 154 -2.88 -3.61 9.26
CA SER A 154 -4.12 -3.59 8.46
C SER A 154 -4.62 -2.17 8.21
N TRP A 155 -4.70 -1.32 9.23
CA TRP A 155 -5.20 0.05 9.03
C TRP A 155 -4.22 0.93 8.25
N ARG A 156 -2.89 0.74 8.40
CA ARG A 156 -1.89 1.45 7.58
C ARG A 156 -1.96 1.04 6.12
N ALA A 157 -2.11 -0.26 5.85
CA ALA A 157 -2.32 -0.74 4.50
C ALA A 157 -3.57 -0.14 3.87
N MET A 158 -4.69 -0.12 4.61
CA MET A 158 -5.97 0.42 4.13
C MET A 158 -5.90 1.91 3.84
N LYS A 159 -5.20 2.69 4.66
CA LYS A 159 -4.95 4.12 4.42
C LYS A 159 -4.34 4.37 3.04
N GLU A 160 -3.27 3.64 2.72
CA GLU A 160 -2.56 3.82 1.45
C GLU A 160 -3.32 3.22 0.26
N VAL A 161 -4.09 2.15 0.49
CA VAL A 161 -4.99 1.58 -0.52
C VAL A 161 -6.09 2.58 -0.91
N ALA A 162 -6.67 3.29 0.06
CA ALA A 162 -7.66 4.32 -0.22
C ALA A 162 -7.06 5.44 -1.09
N ALA A 163 -5.81 5.86 -0.81
CA ALA A 163 -5.11 6.85 -1.62
C ALA A 163 -4.79 6.33 -3.05
N LEU A 164 -4.32 5.09 -3.18
CA LEU A 164 -4.08 4.48 -4.50
C LEU A 164 -5.38 4.38 -5.30
N HIS A 165 -6.47 3.98 -4.67
CA HIS A 165 -7.77 3.85 -5.33
C HIS A 165 -8.30 5.21 -5.80
N GLU A 166 -8.19 6.26 -4.98
CA GLU A 166 -8.51 7.63 -5.36
C GLU A 166 -7.73 8.07 -6.61
N VAL A 167 -6.41 7.87 -6.64
CA VAL A 167 -5.57 8.21 -7.80
C VAL A 167 -6.00 7.44 -9.03
N CYS A 168 -6.28 6.15 -8.92
CA CYS A 168 -6.75 5.33 -10.04
C CYS A 168 -8.11 5.82 -10.58
N ALA A 169 -9.05 6.18 -9.70
CA ALA A 169 -10.34 6.72 -10.09
C ALA A 169 -10.21 8.06 -10.83
N LEU A 170 -9.33 8.94 -10.35
CA LEU A 170 -9.09 10.26 -10.97
C LEU A 170 -8.31 10.19 -12.28
N SER A 171 -7.46 9.18 -12.47
CA SER A 171 -6.65 9.04 -13.70
C SER A 171 -7.47 8.62 -14.92
N HIS A 172 -8.67 8.10 -14.74
CA HIS A 172 -9.54 7.64 -15.85
C HIS A 172 -11.02 7.86 -15.53
N MET A 173 -11.41 9.14 -15.50
CA MET A 173 -12.76 9.57 -15.13
C MET A 173 -13.76 9.30 -16.25
N THR A 174 -14.41 8.14 -16.20
CA THR A 174 -15.66 7.85 -16.93
C THR A 174 -16.78 7.67 -15.89
N GLU A 175 -18.02 7.74 -16.34
CA GLU A 175 -19.18 7.52 -15.44
C GLU A 175 -19.09 6.14 -14.75
N ASP A 176 -18.75 5.10 -15.52
CA ASP A 176 -18.63 3.73 -15.01
C ASP A 176 -17.50 3.62 -13.96
N THR A 177 -16.31 4.19 -14.23
CA THR A 177 -15.18 4.11 -13.28
C THR A 177 -15.44 4.90 -12.00
N VAL A 178 -16.12 6.04 -12.08
CA VAL A 178 -16.55 6.81 -10.91
C VAL A 178 -17.57 6.03 -10.09
N GLN A 179 -18.53 5.37 -10.73
CA GLN A 179 -19.52 4.54 -10.05
C GLN A 179 -18.85 3.35 -9.34
N GLU A 180 -18.01 2.59 -10.04
CA GLU A 180 -17.26 1.46 -9.45
C GLU A 180 -16.39 1.88 -8.27
N ALA A 181 -15.69 3.01 -8.39
CA ALA A 181 -14.87 3.55 -7.32
C ALA A 181 -15.72 3.95 -6.11
N SER A 182 -16.85 4.61 -6.34
CA SER A 182 -17.79 5.03 -5.29
C SER A 182 -18.38 3.83 -4.57
N ASP A 183 -18.78 2.79 -5.29
CA ASP A 183 -19.34 1.56 -4.71
C ASP A 183 -18.33 0.84 -3.82
N LEU A 184 -17.05 0.82 -4.23
CA LEU A 184 -15.98 0.24 -3.43
C LEU A 184 -15.71 1.05 -2.16
N PHE A 185 -15.63 2.39 -2.25
CA PHE A 185 -15.50 3.26 -1.07
C PHE A 185 -16.68 3.09 -0.11
N LEU A 186 -17.90 3.06 -0.61
CA LEU A 186 -19.10 2.82 0.22
C LEU A 186 -19.03 1.44 0.90
N THR A 187 -18.59 0.41 0.18
CA THR A 187 -18.39 -0.93 0.76
C THR A 187 -17.41 -0.88 1.93
N TRP A 188 -16.29 -0.17 1.80
CA TRP A 188 -15.32 -0.01 2.88
C TRP A 188 -15.91 0.77 4.06
N LEU A 189 -16.54 1.91 3.81
CA LEU A 189 -17.14 2.75 4.87
C LEU A 189 -18.24 2.02 5.65
N LEU A 190 -19.03 1.20 4.98
CA LEU A 190 -20.09 0.42 5.63
C LEU A 190 -19.57 -0.81 6.38
N SER A 191 -18.40 -1.34 5.99
CA SER A 191 -17.87 -2.58 6.54
C SER A 191 -16.83 -2.37 7.65
N ILE A 192 -16.01 -1.31 7.55
CA ILE A 192 -14.92 -1.04 8.50
C ILE A 192 -15.51 -0.66 9.87
N ARG A 193 -15.10 -1.39 10.92
CA ARG A 193 -15.43 -1.13 12.31
C ARG A 193 -14.29 -0.47 13.08
N HIS A 194 -13.06 -0.63 12.60
CA HIS A 194 -11.89 -0.03 13.23
C HIS A 194 -11.88 1.49 13.01
N ARG A 195 -12.04 2.27 14.09
CA ARG A 195 -12.15 3.74 14.05
C ARG A 195 -11.01 4.44 13.30
N GLY A 196 -9.77 4.00 13.54
CA GLY A 196 -8.59 4.59 12.88
C GLY A 196 -8.59 4.35 11.37
N ALA A 197 -8.98 3.13 10.91
CA ALA A 197 -9.08 2.83 9.48
C ALA A 197 -10.23 3.60 8.82
N PHE A 198 -11.39 3.67 9.48
CA PHE A 198 -12.54 4.44 9.00
C PHE A 198 -12.17 5.91 8.77
N SER A 199 -11.50 6.55 9.74
CA SER A 199 -11.09 7.96 9.64
C SER A 199 -10.10 8.25 8.51
N MET A 200 -9.41 7.23 7.98
CA MET A 200 -8.49 7.37 6.84
C MET A 200 -9.16 7.16 5.49
N VAL A 201 -10.29 6.44 5.45
CA VAL A 201 -11.06 6.19 4.22
C VAL A 201 -12.12 7.28 4.01
N TYR A 202 -12.77 7.74 5.08
CA TYR A 202 -13.88 8.69 5.02
C TYR A 202 -13.59 10.01 4.27
N PRO A 203 -12.38 10.63 4.35
CA PRO A 203 -12.10 11.89 3.67
C PRO A 203 -11.81 11.76 2.16
N ARG A 204 -11.75 10.54 1.58
CA ARG A 204 -11.43 10.30 0.17
C ARG A 204 -12.67 10.34 -0.68
#